data_ad021b2021ce58983e1153162a708ae6
#
_entry.id   ad021b2021ce58983e1153162a708ae6
#
_cell.length_a   1.000
_cell.length_b   1.000
_cell.length_c   1.000
_cell.angle_alpha   90.00
_cell.angle_beta   90.00
_cell.angle_gamma   90.00
#
_symmetry.space_group_name_H-M   'P 1'
#
loop_
_entity.id
_entity.type
_entity.pdbx_description
1 polymer ?
#
loop_
_entity_poly.entity_id
_entity_poly.type
_entity_poly.pdbx_seq_one_letter_code
_entity_poly.pdbx_strand_id
1 'polypeptide(L)'
;LFNRIENLEHHQLLVIQRQDNTDAKIETLFNALAKHELPVEGVFHNGQIFDAYKFATDLIKSAKRSLVLIDNYVDESVLLMLSKREAGVSAKIYTSHFGAALQLDLQRHNTQYPPIEMVHHTTAHDRFLIIDDTEVYHIGASLKDLGKKLFAFSKLNIPPSAIL
;
A
#
# COMPACT_ATOMS: atom_id res chain seq x y z
N LEU A 1 -11.47 -3.69 62.41
CA LEU A 1 -11.41 -2.44 61.61
C LEU A 1 -10.12 -2.41 60.79
N PHE A 2 -8.96 -2.68 61.38
CA PHE A 2 -7.67 -2.67 60.69
C PHE A 2 -7.61 -3.69 59.55
N ASN A 3 -8.01 -4.94 59.74
CA ASN A 3 -8.01 -5.98 58.71
C ASN A 3 -8.89 -5.62 57.48
N ARG A 4 -9.92 -4.80 57.68
CA ARG A 4 -10.82 -4.37 56.60
C ARG A 4 -10.19 -3.29 55.74
N ILE A 5 -9.40 -2.40 56.35
CA ILE A 5 -8.66 -1.33 55.67
C ILE A 5 -7.48 -1.95 54.86
N GLU A 6 -6.73 -2.85 55.42
CA GLU A 6 -5.65 -3.57 54.75
C GLU A 6 -6.15 -4.38 53.56
N ASN A 7 -7.30 -5.03 53.66
CA ASN A 7 -7.93 -5.76 52.57
C ASN A 7 -8.38 -4.84 51.44
N LEU A 8 -8.88 -3.64 51.74
CA LEU A 8 -9.27 -2.64 50.75
C LEU A 8 -8.04 -2.07 50.01
N GLU A 9 -6.99 -1.75 50.73
CA GLU A 9 -5.73 -1.28 50.17
C GLU A 9 -5.10 -2.34 49.24
N HIS A 10 -5.07 -3.61 49.68
CA HIS A 10 -4.57 -4.72 48.88
C HIS A 10 -5.43 -4.91 47.62
N HIS A 11 -6.75 -4.81 47.72
CA HIS A 11 -7.64 -4.91 46.58
C HIS A 11 -7.45 -3.75 45.59
N GLN A 12 -7.27 -2.53 46.08
CA GLN A 12 -6.96 -1.38 45.23
C GLN A 12 -5.64 -1.56 44.47
N LEU A 13 -4.59 -2.05 45.13
CA LEU A 13 -3.28 -2.34 44.49
C LEU A 13 -3.42 -3.38 43.38
N LEU A 14 -4.22 -4.43 43.57
CA LEU A 14 -4.49 -5.45 42.54
C LEU A 14 -5.24 -4.88 41.34
N VAL A 15 -6.19 -3.97 41.57
CA VAL A 15 -6.94 -3.31 40.50
C VAL A 15 -6.02 -2.39 39.69
N ILE A 16 -5.17 -1.62 40.34
CA ILE A 16 -4.18 -0.75 39.68
C ILE A 16 -3.22 -1.60 38.83
N GLN A 17 -2.66 -2.68 39.36
CA GLN A 17 -1.78 -3.57 38.61
C GLN A 17 -2.46 -4.19 37.39
N ARG A 18 -3.73 -4.57 37.48
CA ARG A 18 -4.50 -5.07 36.34
C ARG A 18 -4.73 -4.00 35.28
N GLN A 19 -4.99 -2.78 35.70
CA GLN A 19 -5.20 -1.64 34.81
C GLN A 19 -3.92 -1.30 34.06
N ASP A 20 -2.79 -1.23 34.74
CA ASP A 20 -1.47 -0.98 34.15
C ASP A 20 -1.10 -2.08 33.13
N ASN A 21 -1.36 -3.34 33.44
CA ASN A 21 -1.14 -4.46 32.52
C ASN A 21 -2.05 -4.40 31.28
N THR A 22 -3.29 -3.96 31.44
CA THR A 22 -4.25 -3.80 30.34
C THR A 22 -3.82 -2.64 29.44
N ASP A 23 -3.44 -1.50 30.00
CA ASP A 23 -2.96 -0.33 29.29
C ASP A 23 -1.69 -0.66 28.49
N ALA A 24 -0.74 -1.38 29.07
CA ALA A 24 0.47 -1.84 28.38
C ALA A 24 0.15 -2.77 27.22
N LYS A 25 -0.83 -3.67 27.33
CA LYS A 25 -1.28 -4.55 26.24
C LYS A 25 -1.97 -3.77 25.13
N ILE A 26 -2.80 -2.80 25.48
CA ILE A 26 -3.47 -1.91 24.51
C ILE A 26 -2.42 -1.13 23.73
N GLU A 27 -1.45 -0.52 24.40
CA GLU A 27 -0.36 0.21 23.76
C GLU A 27 0.45 -0.69 22.83
N THR A 28 0.77 -1.92 23.24
CA THR A 28 1.45 -2.90 22.40
C THR A 28 0.66 -3.24 21.14
N LEU A 29 -0.67 -3.41 21.28
CA LEU A 29 -1.57 -3.67 20.14
C LEU A 29 -1.64 -2.48 19.18
N PHE A 30 -1.76 -1.25 19.70
CA PHE A 30 -1.74 -0.03 18.89
C PHE A 30 -0.41 0.13 18.15
N ASN A 31 0.71 -0.11 18.81
CA ASN A 31 2.02 -0.07 18.19
C ASN A 31 2.21 -1.15 17.12
N ALA A 32 1.68 -2.35 17.33
CA ALA A 32 1.69 -3.42 16.34
C ALA A 32 0.81 -3.09 15.13
N LEU A 33 -0.38 -2.52 15.35
CA LEU A 33 -1.28 -2.05 14.29
C LEU A 33 -0.64 -0.90 13.49
N ALA A 34 -0.07 0.09 14.16
CA ALA A 34 0.62 1.22 13.52
C ALA A 34 1.79 0.79 12.64
N LYS A 35 2.50 -0.28 13.00
CA LYS A 35 3.59 -0.87 12.19
C LYS A 35 3.08 -1.56 10.92
N HIS A 36 1.83 -1.97 10.87
CA HIS A 36 1.20 -2.63 9.72
C HIS A 36 0.34 -1.69 8.89
N GLU A 37 0.06 -0.48 9.38
CA GLU A 37 -0.64 0.53 8.61
C GLU A 37 0.28 1.12 7.54
N LEU A 38 -0.21 1.11 6.30
CA LEU A 38 0.46 1.78 5.19
C LEU A 38 0.27 3.30 5.33
N PRO A 39 1.29 4.11 4.98
CA PRO A 39 1.16 5.55 5.06
C PRO A 39 0.06 6.06 4.13
N VAL A 40 -0.69 7.06 4.58
CA VAL A 40 -1.78 7.68 3.82
C VAL A 40 -1.31 8.85 2.96
N GLU A 41 -0.21 9.48 3.32
CA GLU A 41 0.41 10.56 2.56
C GLU A 41 1.88 10.70 2.91
N GLY A 42 2.65 11.28 2.02
CA GLY A 42 4.06 11.52 2.26
C GLY A 42 4.80 12.06 1.06
N VAL A 43 6.08 12.27 1.27
CA VAL A 43 7.02 12.78 0.28
C VAL A 43 8.26 11.89 0.29
N PHE A 44 8.74 11.53 -0.91
CA PHE A 44 10.07 10.93 -1.10
C PHE A 44 10.98 11.93 -1.78
N HIS A 45 12.17 12.08 -1.24
CA HIS A 45 13.17 12.98 -1.78
C HIS A 45 13.99 12.33 -2.88
N ASN A 46 14.69 13.15 -3.64
CA ASN A 46 15.63 12.71 -4.67
C ASN A 46 16.64 11.71 -4.09
N GLY A 47 16.78 10.56 -4.72
CA GLY A 47 17.69 9.50 -4.29
C GLY A 47 17.11 8.46 -3.34
N GLN A 48 15.89 8.64 -2.81
CA GLN A 48 15.20 7.63 -2.01
C GLN A 48 14.57 6.52 -2.88
N ILE A 49 15.36 5.94 -3.76
CA ILE A 49 14.89 4.95 -4.75
C ILE A 49 14.41 3.67 -4.08
N PHE A 50 15.19 3.15 -3.13
CA PHE A 50 14.81 1.92 -2.45
C PHE A 50 13.59 2.09 -1.54
N ASP A 51 13.52 3.19 -0.80
CA ASP A 51 12.39 3.46 0.10
C ASP A 51 11.09 3.64 -0.69
N ALA A 52 11.14 4.35 -1.80
CA ALA A 52 9.99 4.54 -2.68
C ALA A 52 9.56 3.23 -3.36
N TYR A 53 10.52 2.41 -3.79
CA TYR A 53 10.25 1.08 -4.31
C TYR A 53 9.58 0.17 -3.25
N LYS A 54 10.11 0.18 -2.03
CA LYS A 54 9.53 -0.57 -0.92
C LYS A 54 8.10 -0.12 -0.63
N PHE A 55 7.85 1.18 -0.58
CA PHE A 55 6.51 1.74 -0.41
C PHE A 55 5.53 1.21 -1.48
N ALA A 56 5.89 1.31 -2.75
CA ALA A 56 5.03 0.84 -3.84
C ALA A 56 4.79 -0.68 -3.78
N THR A 57 5.82 -1.47 -3.47
CA THR A 57 5.67 -2.92 -3.34
C THR A 57 4.87 -3.33 -2.12
N ASP A 58 4.94 -2.57 -1.01
CA ASP A 58 4.10 -2.81 0.16
C ASP A 58 2.61 -2.53 -0.15
N LEU A 59 2.31 -1.47 -0.91
CA LEU A 59 0.96 -1.23 -1.43
C LEU A 59 0.47 -2.38 -2.31
N ILE A 60 1.29 -2.85 -3.23
CA ILE A 60 0.95 -3.96 -4.13
C ILE A 60 0.66 -5.25 -3.33
N LYS A 61 1.48 -5.55 -2.34
CA LYS A 61 1.32 -6.73 -1.47
C LYS A 61 0.11 -6.64 -0.55
N SER A 62 -0.37 -5.45 -0.25
CA SER A 62 -1.55 -5.24 0.60
C SER A 62 -2.85 -5.66 -0.06
N ALA A 63 -2.90 -5.71 -1.38
CA ALA A 63 -4.09 -6.09 -2.15
C ALA A 63 -4.50 -7.54 -1.86
N LYS A 64 -5.81 -7.75 -1.71
CA LYS A 64 -6.41 -9.08 -1.46
C LYS A 64 -7.27 -9.57 -2.63
N ARG A 65 -7.72 -8.68 -3.50
CA ARG A 65 -8.60 -9.01 -4.63
C ARG A 65 -8.10 -8.47 -5.96
N SER A 66 -7.78 -7.18 -6.02
CA SER A 66 -7.47 -6.53 -7.29
C SER A 66 -6.51 -5.36 -7.15
N LEU A 67 -5.76 -5.13 -8.22
CA LEU A 67 -4.92 -3.95 -8.41
C LEU A 67 -5.24 -3.33 -9.77
N VAL A 68 -5.47 -2.03 -9.79
CA VAL A 68 -5.57 -1.25 -11.02
C VAL A 68 -4.56 -0.12 -10.97
N LEU A 69 -3.64 -0.11 -11.91
CA LEU A 69 -2.65 0.95 -12.08
C LEU A 69 -3.04 1.82 -13.27
N ILE A 70 -3.05 3.12 -13.08
CA ILE A 70 -3.13 4.11 -14.15
C ILE A 70 -1.78 4.83 -14.20
N ASP A 71 -1.00 4.59 -15.22
CA ASP A 71 0.34 5.17 -15.39
C ASP A 71 0.69 5.20 -16.88
N ASN A 72 0.93 6.38 -17.40
CA ASN A 72 1.21 6.57 -18.83
C ASN A 72 2.58 6.03 -19.27
N TYR A 73 3.49 5.78 -18.34
CA TYR A 73 4.88 5.37 -18.62
C TYR A 73 5.22 4.07 -17.89
N VAL A 74 4.87 2.95 -18.48
CA VAL A 74 5.10 1.62 -17.93
C VAL A 74 6.20 0.91 -18.71
N ASP A 75 7.08 0.22 -18.00
CA ASP A 75 8.07 -0.70 -18.56
C ASP A 75 8.07 -2.05 -17.82
N GLU A 76 9.00 -2.93 -18.17
CA GLU A 76 9.13 -4.25 -17.56
C GLU A 76 9.35 -4.21 -16.05
N SER A 77 9.94 -3.15 -15.51
CA SER A 77 10.15 -3.01 -14.06
C SER A 77 8.83 -2.92 -13.30
N VAL A 78 7.83 -2.28 -13.89
CA VAL A 78 6.47 -2.19 -13.33
C VAL A 78 5.77 -3.56 -13.34
N LEU A 79 5.95 -4.33 -14.41
CA LEU A 79 5.44 -5.70 -14.48
C LEU A 79 6.03 -6.57 -13.37
N LEU A 80 7.35 -6.45 -13.13
CA LEU A 80 8.04 -7.13 -12.03
C LEU A 80 7.53 -6.70 -10.65
N MET A 81 7.26 -5.42 -10.45
CA MET A 81 6.66 -4.93 -9.21
C MET A 81 5.28 -5.55 -8.97
N LEU A 82 4.43 -5.56 -9.98
CA LEU A 82 3.08 -6.15 -9.88
C LEU A 82 3.11 -7.67 -9.72
N SER A 83 4.16 -8.36 -10.16
CA SER A 83 4.33 -9.80 -9.92
C SER A 83 4.50 -10.15 -8.44
N LYS A 84 4.76 -9.17 -7.58
CA LYS A 84 4.89 -9.33 -6.12
C LYS A 84 3.55 -9.35 -5.39
N ARG A 85 2.44 -9.15 -6.09
CA ARG A 85 1.10 -9.26 -5.51
C ARG A 85 0.83 -10.67 -4.99
N GLU A 86 -0.06 -10.79 -4.03
CA GLU A 86 -0.47 -12.09 -3.52
C GLU A 86 -1.17 -12.93 -4.60
N ALA A 87 -1.11 -14.25 -4.42
CA ALA A 87 -1.78 -15.19 -5.31
C ALA A 87 -3.30 -14.93 -5.33
N GLY A 88 -3.89 -14.99 -6.53
CA GLY A 88 -5.32 -14.75 -6.72
C GLY A 88 -5.71 -13.28 -6.88
N VAL A 89 -4.78 -12.35 -6.67
CA VAL A 89 -5.04 -10.91 -6.89
C VAL A 89 -4.93 -10.61 -8.39
N SER A 90 -6.00 -10.07 -8.97
CA SER A 90 -5.99 -9.62 -10.37
C SER A 90 -5.19 -8.32 -10.52
N ALA A 91 -4.62 -8.10 -11.70
CA ALA A 91 -3.90 -6.87 -12.01
C ALA A 91 -4.27 -6.34 -13.40
N LYS A 92 -4.53 -5.03 -13.45
CA LYS A 92 -4.83 -4.31 -14.69
C LYS A 92 -4.05 -3.01 -14.74
N ILE A 93 -3.52 -2.68 -15.91
CA ILE A 93 -2.80 -1.43 -16.17
C ILE A 93 -3.52 -0.65 -17.27
N TYR A 94 -3.77 0.62 -17.00
CA TYR A 94 -4.17 1.62 -18.00
C TYR A 94 -2.98 2.50 -18.33
N THR A 95 -2.55 2.51 -19.58
CA THR A 95 -1.36 3.26 -20.02
C THR A 95 -1.57 3.86 -21.40
N SER A 96 -0.99 5.02 -21.64
CA SER A 96 -1.02 5.66 -22.97
C SER A 96 0.09 5.17 -23.89
N HIS A 97 1.20 4.70 -23.36
CA HIS A 97 2.34 4.21 -24.11
C HIS A 97 2.41 2.68 -24.06
N PHE A 98 1.84 2.05 -25.08
CA PHE A 98 1.79 0.59 -25.18
C PHE A 98 2.37 0.14 -26.53
N GLY A 99 3.67 0.35 -26.69
CA GLY A 99 4.41 -0.03 -27.90
C GLY A 99 4.80 -1.51 -27.97
N ALA A 100 5.40 -1.91 -29.08
CA ALA A 100 5.75 -3.30 -29.36
C ALA A 100 6.68 -3.94 -28.30
N ALA A 101 7.64 -3.19 -27.76
CA ALA A 101 8.55 -3.66 -26.73
C ALA A 101 7.79 -4.04 -25.45
N LEU A 102 6.90 -3.19 -24.97
CA LEU A 102 6.09 -3.45 -23.77
C LEU A 102 5.11 -4.58 -24.00
N GLN A 103 4.52 -4.71 -25.19
CA GLN A 103 3.64 -5.82 -25.55
C GLN A 103 4.39 -7.16 -25.46
N LEU A 104 5.63 -7.22 -25.95
CA LEU A 104 6.46 -8.41 -25.88
C LEU A 104 6.84 -8.74 -24.42
N ASP A 105 7.20 -7.76 -23.63
CA ASP A 105 7.50 -7.95 -22.20
C ASP A 105 6.27 -8.45 -21.44
N LEU A 106 5.09 -7.90 -21.70
CA LEU A 106 3.83 -8.36 -21.15
C LEU A 106 3.54 -9.81 -21.51
N GLN A 107 3.74 -10.18 -22.76
CA GLN A 107 3.55 -11.56 -23.22
C GLN A 107 4.49 -12.52 -22.48
N ARG A 108 5.77 -12.18 -22.36
CA ARG A 108 6.76 -12.96 -21.61
C ARG A 108 6.41 -13.08 -20.14
N HIS A 109 6.03 -11.95 -19.52
CA HIS A 109 5.58 -11.93 -18.13
C HIS A 109 4.39 -12.89 -17.92
N ASN A 110 3.37 -12.79 -18.75
CA ASN A 110 2.12 -13.55 -18.61
C ASN A 110 2.28 -15.06 -18.92
N THR A 111 3.39 -15.48 -19.51
CA THR A 111 3.72 -16.91 -19.65
C THR A 111 4.26 -17.51 -18.34
N GLN A 112 4.85 -16.71 -17.47
CA GLN A 112 5.52 -17.16 -16.26
C GLN A 112 4.75 -16.82 -14.98
N TYR A 113 4.11 -15.65 -14.93
CA TYR A 113 3.41 -15.11 -13.77
C TYR A 113 1.91 -15.00 -14.01
N PRO A 114 1.09 -14.90 -12.96
CA PRO A 114 -0.33 -14.59 -13.11
C PRO A 114 -0.52 -13.38 -14.03
N PRO A 115 -1.44 -13.44 -14.99
CA PRO A 115 -1.51 -12.46 -16.06
C PRO A 115 -1.84 -11.07 -15.55
N ILE A 116 -1.27 -10.08 -16.22
CA ILE A 116 -1.61 -8.66 -16.11
C ILE A 116 -2.37 -8.29 -17.38
N GLU A 117 -3.54 -7.69 -17.21
CA GLU A 117 -4.29 -7.08 -18.32
C GLU A 117 -3.77 -5.66 -18.56
N MET A 118 -3.54 -5.29 -19.80
CA MET A 118 -3.10 -3.95 -20.17
C MET A 118 -4.05 -3.34 -21.17
N VAL A 119 -4.47 -2.11 -20.89
CA VAL A 119 -5.45 -1.36 -21.69
C VAL A 119 -4.85 -0.03 -22.13
N HIS A 120 -4.97 0.29 -23.40
CA HIS A 120 -4.58 1.60 -23.91
C HIS A 120 -5.56 2.67 -23.41
N HIS A 121 -5.02 3.70 -22.75
CA HIS A 121 -5.80 4.75 -22.10
C HIS A 121 -5.06 6.08 -22.17
N THR A 122 -5.68 7.12 -22.71
CA THR A 122 -5.03 8.40 -23.02
C THR A 122 -5.58 9.59 -22.25
N THR A 123 -6.61 9.40 -21.43
CA THR A 123 -7.32 10.52 -20.79
C THR A 123 -6.80 10.88 -19.41
N ALA A 124 -5.97 10.04 -18.81
CA ALA A 124 -5.39 10.32 -17.51
C ALA A 124 -4.04 11.06 -17.64
N HIS A 125 -3.87 12.10 -16.87
CA HIS A 125 -2.60 12.81 -16.72
C HIS A 125 -1.83 12.30 -15.51
N ASP A 126 -2.51 12.09 -14.39
CA ASP A 126 -1.94 11.64 -13.13
C ASP A 126 -1.84 10.12 -13.03
N ARG A 127 -1.08 9.65 -12.05
CA ARG A 127 -0.91 8.23 -11.74
C ARG A 127 -1.75 7.88 -10.53
N PHE A 128 -2.43 6.74 -10.63
CA PHE A 128 -3.25 6.21 -9.54
C PHE A 128 -3.02 4.72 -9.40
N LEU A 129 -2.96 4.26 -8.15
CA LEU A 129 -3.03 2.85 -7.81
C LEU A 129 -4.31 2.61 -7.01
N ILE A 130 -5.17 1.77 -7.55
CA ILE A 130 -6.44 1.41 -6.92
C ILE A 130 -6.30 -0.02 -6.39
N ILE A 131 -6.58 -0.19 -5.09
CA ILE A 131 -6.43 -1.44 -4.37
C ILE A 131 -7.80 -1.94 -3.97
N ASP A 132 -8.15 -3.17 -4.37
CA ASP A 132 -9.37 -3.89 -3.97
C ASP A 132 -10.68 -3.15 -4.28
N ASP A 133 -10.69 -2.29 -5.29
CA ASP A 133 -11.82 -1.42 -5.65
C ASP A 133 -12.33 -0.53 -4.50
N THR A 134 -11.47 -0.22 -3.55
CA THR A 134 -11.83 0.58 -2.36
C THR A 134 -10.86 1.69 -2.07
N GLU A 135 -9.56 1.44 -2.19
CA GLU A 135 -8.52 2.40 -1.85
C GLU A 135 -7.90 3.01 -3.10
N VAL A 136 -7.78 4.33 -3.11
CA VAL A 136 -7.21 5.08 -4.23
C VAL A 136 -5.98 5.84 -3.76
N TYR A 137 -4.82 5.50 -4.30
CA TYR A 137 -3.58 6.23 -4.08
C TYR A 137 -3.25 7.07 -5.31
N HIS A 138 -3.03 8.36 -5.10
CA HIS A 138 -2.40 9.26 -6.07
C HIS A 138 -0.88 9.21 -5.87
N ILE A 139 -0.13 9.01 -6.95
CA ILE A 139 1.33 8.90 -6.93
C ILE A 139 1.91 9.93 -7.90
N GLY A 140 2.72 10.85 -7.38
CA GLY A 140 3.25 11.98 -8.13
C GLY A 140 4.37 11.65 -9.13
N ALA A 141 4.80 10.37 -9.20
CA ALA A 141 5.79 9.90 -10.15
C ALA A 141 5.34 8.59 -10.80
N SER A 142 5.81 8.31 -12.01
CA SER A 142 5.63 6.99 -12.63
C SER A 142 6.29 5.89 -11.79
N LEU A 143 5.68 4.72 -11.71
CA LEU A 143 6.21 3.62 -10.91
C LEU A 143 7.60 3.17 -11.36
N LYS A 144 7.91 3.28 -12.65
CA LYS A 144 9.25 2.96 -13.16
C LYS A 144 10.34 3.94 -12.69
N ASP A 145 9.96 5.15 -12.27
CA ASP A 145 10.89 6.26 -11.95
C ASP A 145 10.86 6.65 -10.47
N LEU A 146 10.26 5.84 -9.61
CA LEU A 146 10.12 6.14 -8.18
C LEU A 146 11.46 6.46 -7.51
N GLY A 147 11.49 7.58 -6.79
CA GLY A 147 12.65 8.01 -6.02
C GLY A 147 13.78 8.64 -6.81
N LYS A 148 13.71 8.71 -8.14
CA LYS A 148 14.69 9.41 -8.97
C LYS A 148 14.64 10.92 -8.78
N LYS A 149 13.46 11.46 -8.50
CA LYS A 149 13.20 12.87 -8.18
C LYS A 149 12.21 12.95 -7.02
N LEU A 150 12.14 14.14 -6.41
CA LEU A 150 11.14 14.43 -5.39
C LEU A 150 9.73 14.16 -5.93
N PHE A 151 8.95 13.40 -5.20
CA PHE A 151 7.52 13.21 -5.49
C PHE A 151 6.72 13.04 -4.20
N ALA A 152 5.45 13.34 -4.28
CA ALA A 152 4.49 13.15 -3.21
C ALA A 152 3.50 12.04 -3.58
N PHE A 153 2.88 11.46 -2.57
CA PHE A 153 1.77 10.55 -2.73
C PHE A 153 0.70 10.84 -1.68
N SER A 154 -0.53 10.48 -1.98
CA SER A 154 -1.64 10.57 -1.03
C SER A 154 -2.69 9.51 -1.30
N LYS A 155 -3.26 8.96 -0.23
CA LYS A 155 -4.46 8.14 -0.30
C LYS A 155 -5.66 9.09 -0.38
N LEU A 156 -6.38 9.05 -1.49
CA LEU A 156 -7.53 9.91 -1.72
C LEU A 156 -8.79 9.31 -1.08
N ASN A 157 -9.57 10.16 -0.44
CA ASN A 157 -10.87 9.77 0.09
C ASN A 157 -11.97 9.95 -0.97
N ILE A 158 -11.85 9.23 -2.07
CA ILE A 158 -12.80 9.20 -3.18
C ILE A 158 -13.10 7.75 -3.58
N PRO A 159 -14.28 7.47 -4.14
CA PRO A 159 -14.55 6.14 -4.69
C PRO A 159 -13.75 5.92 -5.98
N PRO A 160 -13.33 4.69 -6.29
CA PRO A 160 -12.65 4.35 -7.54
C PRO A 160 -13.44 4.76 -8.80
N SER A 161 -14.77 4.73 -8.73
CA SER A 161 -15.66 5.18 -9.82
C SER A 161 -15.53 6.67 -10.18
N ALA A 162 -14.86 7.47 -9.34
CA ALA A 162 -14.54 8.86 -9.69
C ALA A 162 -13.37 8.96 -10.67
N ILE A 163 -12.61 7.87 -10.88
CA ILE A 163 -11.42 7.82 -11.73
C ILE A 163 -11.64 6.94 -12.97
N LEU A 164 -12.34 5.83 -12.81
CA LEU A 164 -12.59 4.81 -13.86
C LEU A 164 -14.04 4.82 -14.34
#